data_67ac036d01a0bd3ac4050841dac580de
#
_entry.id   67ac036d01a0bd3ac4050841dac580de
#
_cell.length_a   1.000
_cell.length_b   1.000
_cell.length_c   1.000
_cell.angle_alpha   90.00
_cell.angle_beta   90.00
_cell.angle_gamma   90.00
#
_symmetry.space_group_name_H-M   'P 1'
#
loop_
_entity.id
_entity.type
_entity.pdbx_description
1 polymer ?
#
loop_
_entity_poly.entity_id
_entity_poly.type
_entity_poly.pdbx_seq_one_letter_code
_entity_poly.pdbx_strand_id
1 'polypeptide(L)'
;LAVEAGAPMLRYGLARAKTMGIENVTFVQGDVSDLKEMFEDESFDWVQSTMFLHETSYKTMPMIFAETERLLKPGGIVLHVEQPQYSDEMPLFEQAMRDWDAFYNNEPFWTKMHEVDLDAWMEKAGFSRDSLIHGGVAAVVDPEVFPEAAEDDEQEDYGRKAAWHVIGARKEG
;
A
#
# COMPACT_ATOMS: atom_id res chain seq x y z
N LEU A 1 -11.98 -4.93 -8.73
CA LEU A 1 -11.59 -3.79 -9.57
C LEU A 1 -10.14 -3.43 -9.28
N ALA A 2 -9.34 -3.17 -10.30
CA ALA A 2 -7.96 -2.69 -10.19
C ALA A 2 -7.86 -1.32 -10.88
N VAL A 3 -7.46 -0.29 -10.13
CA VAL A 3 -7.25 1.07 -10.64
C VAL A 3 -5.76 1.35 -10.72
N GLU A 4 -5.32 1.88 -11.86
CA GLU A 4 -3.91 2.17 -12.11
C GLU A 4 -3.80 3.36 -13.08
N ALA A 5 -2.92 4.30 -12.81
CA ALA A 5 -2.69 5.46 -13.66
C ALA A 5 -1.90 5.10 -14.93
N GLY A 6 -0.97 4.16 -14.82
CA GLY A 6 -0.05 3.75 -15.86
C GLY A 6 -0.65 2.78 -16.88
N ALA A 7 -1.01 3.25 -18.07
CA ALA A 7 -1.55 2.39 -19.12
C ALA A 7 -0.70 1.14 -19.48
N PRO A 8 0.66 1.18 -19.43
CA PRO A 8 1.47 -0.02 -19.63
C PRO A 8 1.22 -1.09 -18.57
N MET A 9 1.09 -0.69 -17.29
CA MET A 9 0.85 -1.62 -16.19
C MET A 9 -0.55 -2.24 -16.27
N LEU A 10 -1.56 -1.45 -16.64
CA LEU A 10 -2.90 -1.97 -16.90
C LEU A 10 -2.92 -3.03 -18.01
N ARG A 11 -2.23 -2.75 -19.12
CA ARG A 11 -2.13 -3.71 -20.24
C ARG A 11 -1.44 -4.99 -19.81
N TYR A 12 -0.37 -4.89 -19.03
CA TYR A 12 0.33 -6.05 -18.47
C TYR A 12 -0.59 -6.85 -17.54
N GLY A 13 -1.25 -6.20 -16.60
CA GLY A 13 -2.19 -6.82 -15.67
C GLY A 13 -3.33 -7.56 -16.39
N LEU A 14 -3.93 -6.92 -17.39
CA LEU A 14 -4.97 -7.54 -18.22
C LEU A 14 -4.47 -8.76 -19.00
N ALA A 15 -3.28 -8.68 -19.60
CA ALA A 15 -2.68 -9.79 -20.31
C ALA A 15 -2.38 -10.97 -19.38
N ARG A 16 -1.84 -10.67 -18.19
CA ARG A 16 -1.56 -11.68 -17.16
C ARG A 16 -2.83 -12.33 -16.64
N ALA A 17 -3.86 -11.58 -16.30
CA ALA A 17 -5.16 -12.10 -15.88
C ALA A 17 -5.74 -13.06 -16.94
N LYS A 18 -5.68 -12.68 -18.20
CA LYS A 18 -6.11 -13.51 -19.32
C LYS A 18 -5.33 -14.83 -19.42
N THR A 19 -4.00 -14.77 -19.27
CA THR A 19 -3.13 -15.95 -19.32
C THR A 19 -3.42 -16.91 -18.17
N MET A 20 -3.76 -16.38 -17.00
CA MET A 20 -4.08 -17.14 -15.79
C MET A 20 -5.54 -17.58 -15.71
N GLY A 21 -6.40 -17.22 -16.67
CA GLY A 21 -7.82 -17.55 -16.67
C GLY A 21 -8.61 -16.79 -15.58
N ILE A 22 -8.13 -15.62 -15.15
CA ILE A 22 -8.81 -14.78 -14.16
C ILE A 22 -9.81 -13.88 -14.88
N GLU A 23 -11.10 -14.08 -14.59
CA GLU A 23 -12.20 -13.37 -15.26
C GLU A 23 -12.92 -12.34 -14.34
N ASN A 24 -12.67 -12.39 -13.03
CA ASN A 24 -13.35 -11.59 -12.04
C ASN A 24 -12.63 -10.27 -11.68
N VAL A 25 -11.67 -9.83 -12.48
CA VAL A 25 -10.95 -8.56 -12.31
C VAL A 25 -11.27 -7.60 -13.45
N THR A 26 -11.69 -6.40 -13.11
CA THR A 26 -11.84 -5.28 -14.06
C THR A 26 -10.69 -4.30 -13.86
N PHE A 27 -10.04 -3.91 -14.96
CA PHE A 27 -8.94 -2.95 -14.95
C PHE A 27 -9.42 -1.60 -15.45
N VAL A 28 -9.13 -0.54 -14.69
CA VAL A 28 -9.57 0.83 -14.98
C VAL A 28 -8.38 1.77 -14.88
N GLN A 29 -8.18 2.62 -15.90
CA GLN A 29 -7.18 3.67 -15.82
C GLN A 29 -7.74 4.88 -15.08
N GLY A 30 -7.08 5.29 -14.00
CA GLY A 30 -7.52 6.43 -13.19
C GLY A 30 -6.43 6.90 -12.23
N ASP A 31 -6.55 8.15 -11.81
CA ASP A 31 -5.77 8.71 -10.72
C ASP A 31 -6.52 8.44 -9.39
N VAL A 32 -5.93 7.64 -8.53
CA VAL A 32 -6.55 7.23 -7.27
C VAL A 32 -6.73 8.37 -6.26
N SER A 33 -6.15 9.53 -6.52
CA SER A 33 -6.36 10.72 -5.71
C SER A 33 -7.63 11.51 -6.09
N ASP A 34 -8.25 11.20 -7.24
CA ASP A 34 -9.49 11.81 -7.70
C ASP A 34 -10.24 10.88 -8.66
N LEU A 35 -11.17 10.12 -8.13
CA LEU A 35 -12.00 9.14 -8.86
C LEU A 35 -13.48 9.56 -8.94
N LYS A 36 -13.81 10.82 -8.62
CA LYS A 36 -15.19 11.32 -8.50
C LYS A 36 -16.00 11.18 -9.76
N GLU A 37 -15.37 11.36 -10.92
CA GLU A 37 -16.03 11.20 -12.22
C GLU A 37 -16.22 9.72 -12.61
N MET A 38 -15.60 8.80 -11.87
CA MET A 38 -15.56 7.37 -12.20
C MET A 38 -16.42 6.51 -11.24
N PHE A 39 -16.46 6.87 -9.97
CA PHE A 39 -17.13 6.08 -8.94
C PHE A 39 -17.92 6.98 -7.99
N GLU A 40 -19.13 6.52 -7.66
CA GLU A 40 -19.99 7.17 -6.68
C GLU A 40 -19.45 7.02 -5.26
N ASP A 41 -19.88 7.90 -4.37
CA ASP A 41 -19.63 7.79 -2.95
C ASP A 41 -20.18 6.45 -2.42
N GLU A 42 -19.56 5.90 -1.40
CA GLU A 42 -20.03 4.71 -0.70
C GLU A 42 -20.33 3.51 -1.63
N SER A 43 -19.45 3.30 -2.62
CA SER A 43 -19.66 2.27 -3.65
C SER A 43 -18.87 0.97 -3.38
N PHE A 44 -17.87 1.00 -2.48
CA PHE A 44 -17.02 -0.16 -2.22
C PHE A 44 -17.09 -0.63 -0.76
N ASP A 45 -17.03 -1.94 -0.58
CA ASP A 45 -16.98 -2.59 0.74
C ASP A 45 -15.53 -2.74 1.22
N TRP A 46 -14.57 -2.75 0.27
CA TRP A 46 -13.15 -2.97 0.53
C TRP A 46 -12.29 -2.17 -0.44
N VAL A 47 -11.29 -1.47 0.11
CA VAL A 47 -10.24 -0.81 -0.66
C VAL A 47 -8.89 -1.31 -0.16
N GLN A 48 -7.98 -1.62 -1.08
CA GLN A 48 -6.67 -2.15 -0.71
C GLN A 48 -5.59 -1.61 -1.65
N SER A 49 -4.41 -1.37 -1.09
CA SER A 49 -3.18 -1.20 -1.86
C SER A 49 -2.04 -1.99 -1.23
N THR A 50 -1.05 -2.34 -2.04
CA THR A 50 0.16 -3.03 -1.60
C THR A 50 1.35 -2.36 -2.28
N MET A 51 2.32 -1.93 -1.50
CA MET A 51 3.52 -1.25 -2.00
C MET A 51 3.19 -0.09 -2.94
N PHE A 52 2.32 0.80 -2.48
CA PHE A 52 1.77 1.86 -3.32
C PHE A 52 1.97 3.27 -2.72
N LEU A 53 1.78 3.44 -1.40
CA LEU A 53 1.83 4.77 -0.80
C LEU A 53 3.21 5.42 -0.95
N HIS A 54 4.27 4.63 -0.87
CA HIS A 54 5.65 5.11 -1.07
C HIS A 54 5.97 5.56 -2.49
N GLU A 55 5.14 5.20 -3.48
CA GLU A 55 5.21 5.71 -4.85
C GLU A 55 4.49 7.06 -5.01
N THR A 56 3.85 7.54 -3.96
CA THR A 56 3.04 8.76 -4.02
C THR A 56 3.67 9.91 -3.25
N SER A 57 3.49 11.13 -3.77
CA SER A 57 3.98 12.32 -3.07
C SER A 57 3.22 12.53 -1.76
N TYR A 58 3.91 13.08 -0.75
CA TYR A 58 3.25 13.45 0.50
C TYR A 58 2.10 14.47 0.33
N LYS A 59 2.03 15.14 -0.82
CA LYS A 59 0.92 16.04 -1.16
C LYS A 59 -0.30 15.29 -1.70
N THR A 60 -0.06 14.20 -2.43
CA THR A 60 -1.11 13.37 -3.03
C THR A 60 -1.69 12.38 -2.00
N MET A 61 -0.87 11.86 -1.10
CA MET A 61 -1.26 10.84 -0.15
C MET A 61 -2.48 11.20 0.73
N PRO A 62 -2.61 12.43 1.27
CA PRO A 62 -3.84 12.84 1.98
C PRO A 62 -5.09 12.83 1.09
N MET A 63 -4.93 13.10 -0.22
CA MET A 63 -6.03 13.06 -1.18
C MET A 63 -6.48 11.61 -1.42
N ILE A 64 -5.53 10.67 -1.48
CA ILE A 64 -5.81 9.24 -1.58
C ILE A 64 -6.61 8.74 -0.39
N PHE A 65 -6.24 9.12 0.84
CA PHE A 65 -7.01 8.76 2.03
C PHE A 65 -8.42 9.35 2.03
N ALA A 66 -8.57 10.62 1.65
CA ALA A 66 -9.88 11.27 1.56
C ALA A 66 -10.76 10.61 0.48
N GLU A 67 -10.18 10.25 -0.67
CA GLU A 67 -10.88 9.58 -1.74
C GLU A 67 -11.27 8.14 -1.33
N THR A 68 -10.38 7.44 -0.63
CA THR A 68 -10.67 6.11 -0.08
C THR A 68 -11.82 6.14 0.92
N GLU A 69 -11.83 7.13 1.82
CA GLU A 69 -12.92 7.32 2.79
C GLU A 69 -14.25 7.57 2.07
N ARG A 70 -14.25 8.48 1.08
CA ARG A 70 -15.43 8.76 0.26
C ARG A 70 -16.00 7.51 -0.42
N LEU A 71 -15.12 6.70 -1.01
CA LEU A 71 -15.49 5.51 -1.79
C LEU A 71 -16.02 4.36 -0.92
N LEU A 72 -15.59 4.25 0.32
CA LEU A 72 -16.03 3.18 1.22
C LEU A 72 -17.46 3.39 1.68
N LYS A 73 -18.24 2.31 1.66
CA LYS A 73 -19.53 2.25 2.34
C LYS A 73 -19.35 2.32 3.86
N PRO A 74 -20.38 2.74 4.61
CA PRO A 74 -20.41 2.55 6.05
C PRO A 74 -20.11 1.09 6.44
N GLY A 75 -19.15 0.91 7.34
CA GLY A 75 -18.63 -0.42 7.73
C GLY A 75 -17.60 -1.02 6.79
N GLY A 76 -17.33 -0.39 5.66
CA GLY A 76 -16.28 -0.80 4.72
C GLY A 76 -14.87 -0.64 5.30
N ILE A 77 -13.90 -1.34 4.72
CA ILE A 77 -12.53 -1.43 5.24
C ILE A 77 -11.53 -0.99 4.18
N VAL A 78 -10.55 -0.19 4.59
CA VAL A 78 -9.33 0.06 3.81
C VAL A 78 -8.14 -0.62 4.47
N LEU A 79 -7.26 -1.20 3.66
CA LEU A 79 -5.95 -1.71 4.09
C LEU A 79 -4.85 -1.29 3.11
N HIS A 80 -3.76 -0.78 3.64
CA HIS A 80 -2.52 -0.53 2.94
C HIS A 80 -1.43 -1.43 3.50
N VAL A 81 -0.78 -2.21 2.64
CA VAL A 81 0.39 -3.02 3.00
C VAL A 81 1.63 -2.29 2.49
N GLU A 82 2.47 -1.85 3.39
CA GLU A 82 3.57 -0.94 3.10
C GLU A 82 4.85 -1.28 3.84
N GLN A 83 5.90 -0.58 3.51
CA GLN A 83 7.11 -0.54 4.33
C GLN A 83 6.79 0.10 5.69
N PRO A 84 7.43 -0.33 6.77
CA PRO A 84 7.19 0.23 8.11
C PRO A 84 7.59 1.70 8.18
N GLN A 85 6.82 2.47 8.94
CA GLN A 85 7.20 3.83 9.29
C GLN A 85 8.38 3.84 10.28
N TYR A 86 9.14 4.92 10.29
CA TYR A 86 10.20 5.11 11.28
C TYR A 86 9.59 5.30 12.66
N SER A 87 10.19 4.67 13.64
CA SER A 87 9.83 4.78 15.05
C SER A 87 11.09 4.85 15.91
N ASP A 88 10.94 5.29 17.15
CA ASP A 88 12.03 5.31 18.12
C ASP A 88 12.56 3.90 18.47
N GLU A 89 11.76 2.87 18.19
CA GLU A 89 12.14 1.47 18.41
C GLU A 89 12.92 0.87 17.23
N MET A 90 12.84 1.50 16.05
CA MET A 90 13.55 1.03 14.86
C MET A 90 15.04 1.40 14.97
N PRO A 91 15.97 0.42 14.87
CA PRO A 91 17.40 0.71 14.91
C PRO A 91 17.80 1.75 13.86
N LEU A 92 18.69 2.68 14.23
CA LEU A 92 19.20 3.69 13.29
C LEU A 92 19.86 3.07 12.05
N PHE A 93 20.49 1.91 12.21
CA PHE A 93 21.05 1.17 11.08
C PHE A 93 19.96 0.77 10.08
N GLU A 94 18.83 0.27 10.57
CA GLU A 94 17.71 -0.12 9.70
C GLU A 94 17.11 1.11 8.98
N GLN A 95 16.92 2.23 9.68
CA GLN A 95 16.49 3.49 9.06
C GLN A 95 17.47 3.93 7.95
N ALA A 96 18.78 3.92 8.25
CA ALA A 96 19.79 4.29 7.29
C ALA A 96 19.84 3.35 6.06
N MET A 97 19.58 2.05 6.23
CA MET A 97 19.50 1.10 5.12
C MET A 97 18.29 1.35 4.25
N ARG A 98 17.15 1.72 4.83
CA ARG A 98 15.93 2.08 4.07
C ARG A 98 16.13 3.37 3.26
N ASP A 99 16.78 4.38 3.84
CA ASP A 99 17.14 5.61 3.12
C ASP A 99 18.16 5.34 2.01
N TRP A 100 19.09 4.43 2.25
CA TRP A 100 20.06 3.99 1.24
C TRP A 100 19.36 3.32 0.07
N ASP A 101 18.43 2.41 0.33
CA ASP A 101 17.61 1.76 -0.70
C ASP A 101 16.79 2.79 -1.50
N ALA A 102 16.09 3.68 -0.81
CA ALA A 102 15.30 4.72 -1.46
C ALA A 102 16.16 5.58 -2.40
N PHE A 103 17.37 5.94 -1.96
CA PHE A 103 18.30 6.74 -2.77
C PHE A 103 18.82 5.99 -4.00
N TYR A 104 19.30 4.74 -3.82
CA TYR A 104 19.95 3.99 -4.90
C TYR A 104 18.96 3.33 -5.87
N ASN A 105 17.73 3.08 -5.43
CA ASN A 105 16.63 2.62 -6.29
C ASN A 105 15.87 3.76 -6.95
N ASN A 106 16.27 5.03 -6.69
CA ASN A 106 15.61 6.22 -7.24
C ASN A 106 14.12 6.31 -6.84
N GLU A 107 13.85 6.08 -5.56
CA GLU A 107 12.51 6.13 -4.95
C GLU A 107 12.27 7.51 -4.29
N PRO A 108 11.78 8.50 -5.04
CA PRO A 108 11.80 9.89 -4.59
C PRO A 108 10.87 10.19 -3.42
N PHE A 109 9.91 9.33 -3.15
CA PHE A 109 8.89 9.55 -2.11
C PHE A 109 9.01 8.60 -0.91
N TRP A 110 9.81 7.56 -1.02
CA TRP A 110 9.89 6.47 -0.06
C TRP A 110 10.33 6.95 1.32
N THR A 111 11.50 7.61 1.42
CA THR A 111 11.98 8.17 2.70
C THR A 111 10.90 9.03 3.35
N LYS A 112 10.22 9.88 2.57
CA LYS A 112 9.20 10.76 3.13
C LYS A 112 7.97 10.00 3.65
N MET A 113 7.58 8.91 3.02
CA MET A 113 6.50 8.05 3.50
C MET A 113 6.83 7.45 4.88
N HIS A 114 8.09 7.07 5.12
CA HIS A 114 8.52 6.57 6.44
C HIS A 114 8.40 7.60 7.57
N GLU A 115 8.52 8.89 7.25
CA GLU A 115 8.54 9.99 8.22
C GLU A 115 7.16 10.58 8.54
N VAL A 116 6.15 10.36 7.68
CA VAL A 116 4.84 10.98 7.85
C VAL A 116 3.97 10.19 8.83
N ASP A 117 3.12 10.90 9.56
CA ASP A 117 2.11 10.30 10.43
C ASP A 117 0.88 9.90 9.59
N LEU A 118 0.86 8.64 9.15
CA LEU A 118 -0.23 8.11 8.34
C LEU A 118 -1.54 8.04 9.12
N ASP A 119 -1.50 7.78 10.42
CA ASP A 119 -2.68 7.76 11.28
C ASP A 119 -3.35 9.12 11.31
N ALA A 120 -2.57 10.17 11.57
CA ALA A 120 -3.09 11.54 11.57
C ALA A 120 -3.68 11.93 10.21
N TRP A 121 -3.16 11.42 9.12
CA TRP A 121 -3.74 11.66 7.80
C TRP A 121 -5.02 10.88 7.55
N MET A 122 -5.11 9.65 8.02
CA MET A 122 -6.35 8.87 7.98
C MET A 122 -7.44 9.50 8.86
N GLU A 123 -7.09 9.96 10.07
CA GLU A 123 -8.02 10.70 10.93
C GLU A 123 -8.52 11.98 10.24
N LYS A 124 -7.62 12.72 9.60
CA LYS A 124 -7.98 13.94 8.85
C LYS A 124 -8.87 13.65 7.63
N ALA A 125 -8.74 12.47 7.05
CA ALA A 125 -9.59 12.01 5.94
C ALA A 125 -11.02 11.64 6.39
N GLY A 126 -11.25 11.43 7.69
CA GLY A 126 -12.56 11.12 8.26
C GLY A 126 -12.65 9.78 9.00
N PHE A 127 -11.59 8.99 9.02
CA PHE A 127 -11.58 7.75 9.80
C PHE A 127 -11.44 8.05 11.29
N SER A 128 -12.21 7.35 12.12
CA SER A 128 -12.07 7.44 13.57
C SER A 128 -10.76 6.80 14.04
N ARG A 129 -10.09 7.41 15.00
CA ARG A 129 -8.87 6.85 15.61
C ARG A 129 -9.10 5.45 16.16
N ASP A 130 -10.27 5.19 16.73
CA ASP A 130 -10.61 3.89 17.31
C ASP A 130 -10.87 2.82 16.23
N SER A 131 -11.05 3.24 14.98
CA SER A 131 -11.25 2.35 13.84
C SER A 131 -9.95 2.00 13.11
N LEU A 132 -8.83 2.61 13.48
CA LEU A 132 -7.53 2.36 12.85
C LEU A 132 -7.06 0.92 13.10
N ILE A 133 -6.45 0.34 12.08
CA ILE A 133 -5.98 -1.04 12.07
C ILE A 133 -4.46 -1.02 11.84
N HIS A 134 -3.72 -1.65 12.73
CA HIS A 134 -2.29 -1.85 12.59
C HIS A 134 -1.94 -3.32 12.64
N GLY A 135 -0.98 -3.73 11.83
CA GLY A 135 -0.49 -5.10 11.84
C GLY A 135 0.88 -5.20 11.20
N GLY A 136 1.54 -6.31 11.45
CA GLY A 136 2.75 -6.72 10.75
C GLY A 136 2.49 -8.05 10.05
N VAL A 137 2.95 -8.15 8.81
CA VAL A 137 2.89 -9.38 8.03
C VAL A 137 4.33 -9.77 7.70
N ALA A 138 4.75 -10.96 8.09
CA ALA A 138 6.05 -11.48 7.68
C ALA A 138 6.07 -11.64 6.15
N ALA A 139 7.16 -11.20 5.52
CA ALA A 139 7.40 -11.54 4.14
C ALA A 139 7.68 -13.05 4.05
N VAL A 140 6.86 -13.75 3.29
CA VAL A 140 7.03 -15.19 3.03
C VAL A 140 7.43 -15.34 1.57
N VAL A 141 8.56 -15.96 1.35
CA VAL A 141 9.00 -16.32 0.01
C VAL A 141 8.27 -17.59 -0.41
N ASP A 142 7.57 -17.53 -1.54
CA ASP A 142 6.95 -18.73 -2.12
C ASP A 142 8.03 -19.63 -2.71
N PRO A 143 8.27 -20.84 -2.15
CA PRO A 143 9.32 -21.74 -2.62
C PRO A 143 9.05 -22.32 -4.02
N GLU A 144 7.82 -22.30 -4.50
CA GLU A 144 7.50 -22.72 -5.86
C GLU A 144 7.89 -21.66 -6.88
N VAL A 145 7.86 -20.38 -6.48
CA VAL A 145 8.21 -19.23 -7.34
C VAL A 145 9.68 -18.86 -7.23
N PHE A 146 10.24 -18.93 -6.02
CA PHE A 146 11.61 -18.54 -5.70
C PHE A 146 12.32 -19.63 -4.87
N PRO A 147 12.63 -20.78 -5.46
CA PRO A 147 13.21 -21.90 -4.71
C PRO A 147 14.57 -21.58 -4.07
N GLU A 148 15.41 -20.79 -4.74
CA GLU A 148 16.75 -20.42 -4.21
C GLU A 148 16.63 -19.50 -2.99
N ALA A 149 15.68 -18.58 -2.98
CA ALA A 149 15.46 -17.68 -1.85
C ALA A 149 14.76 -18.37 -0.67
N ALA A 150 14.05 -19.47 -0.91
CA ALA A 150 13.39 -20.25 0.15
C ALA A 150 14.35 -21.17 0.91
N GLU A 151 15.52 -21.48 0.32
CA GLU A 151 16.59 -22.28 0.97
C GLU A 151 17.43 -21.43 1.93
N ASP A 152 17.36 -20.10 1.81
CA ASP A 152 18.07 -19.17 2.67
C ASP A 152 17.21 -18.89 3.93
N ASP A 153 17.58 -19.48 5.07
CA ASP A 153 16.93 -19.25 6.36
C ASP A 153 17.05 -17.79 6.84
N GLU A 154 17.88 -17.00 6.15
CA GLU A 154 18.05 -15.56 6.38
C GLU A 154 17.00 -14.76 5.61
N GLN A 155 15.76 -14.76 6.10
CA GLN A 155 14.71 -13.84 5.64
C GLN A 155 15.00 -12.37 6.05
N GLU A 156 16.25 -12.02 6.16
CA GLU A 156 16.73 -10.68 6.48
C GLU A 156 17.32 -10.03 5.23
N ASP A 157 16.62 -9.06 4.71
CA ASP A 157 17.13 -8.20 3.66
C ASP A 157 18.09 -7.17 4.29
N TYR A 158 19.39 -7.43 4.20
CA TYR A 158 20.46 -6.59 4.77
C TYR A 158 20.32 -6.30 6.28
N GLY A 159 19.89 -7.28 7.08
CA GLY A 159 19.69 -7.12 8.52
C GLY A 159 18.37 -6.41 8.88
N ARG A 160 17.49 -6.21 7.92
CA ARG A 160 16.13 -5.75 8.16
C ARG A 160 15.21 -6.94 8.41
N LYS A 161 14.29 -6.78 9.34
CA LYS A 161 13.20 -7.77 9.45
C LYS A 161 12.38 -7.71 8.18
N ALA A 162 12.23 -8.83 7.49
CA ALA A 162 11.33 -8.99 6.35
C ALA A 162 9.87 -8.93 6.83
N ALA A 163 9.41 -7.74 7.15
CA ALA A 163 8.06 -7.49 7.65
C ALA A 163 7.43 -6.34 6.88
N TRP A 164 6.23 -6.59 6.39
CA TRP A 164 5.36 -5.56 5.85
C TRP A 164 4.51 -4.97 6.97
N HIS A 165 4.33 -3.66 6.94
CA HIS A 165 3.42 -3.00 7.85
C HIS A 165 2.03 -2.89 7.21
N VAL A 166 1.01 -3.24 7.96
CA VAL A 166 -0.38 -3.03 7.55
C VAL A 166 -0.93 -1.84 8.32
N ILE A 167 -1.40 -0.86 7.59
CA ILE A 167 -2.17 0.25 8.12
C ILE A 167 -3.53 0.30 7.42
N GLY A 168 -4.58 0.55 8.17
CA GLY A 168 -5.92 0.61 7.63
C GLY A 168 -6.92 1.19 8.60
N ALA A 169 -8.17 1.18 8.20
CA ALA A 169 -9.28 1.60 9.03
C ALA A 169 -10.60 0.98 8.58
N ARG A 170 -11.58 1.01 9.48
CA ARG A 170 -12.98 0.77 9.14
C ARG A 170 -13.73 2.11 9.11
N LYS A 171 -14.48 2.37 8.03
CA LYS A 171 -15.37 3.52 7.97
C LYS A 171 -16.53 3.32 8.94
N GLU A 172 -16.79 4.32 9.76
CA GLU A 172 -17.96 4.33 10.66
C GLU A 172 -19.27 4.44 9.86
N GLY A 173 -20.36 3.97 10.48
CA GLY A 173 -21.69 4.03 9.88
C GLY A 173 -22.48 5.28 10.25
#